data_2ea6a8d6f828737961f16e5d8ab9a3d4
#
_entry.id   2ea6a8d6f828737961f16e5d8ab9a3d4
#
_cell.length_a   1.000
_cell.length_b   1.000
_cell.length_c   1.000
_cell.angle_alpha   90.00
_cell.angle_beta   90.00
_cell.angle_gamma   90.00
#
_symmetry.space_group_name_H-M   'P 1'
#
loop_
_entity.id
_entity.type
_entity.pdbx_description
1 polymer ?
#
loop_
_entity_poly.entity_id
_entity_poly.type
_entity_poly.pdbx_seq_one_letter_code
_entity_poly.pdbx_strand_id
1 'polypeptide(L)'
;MPVNTNKSQDNTLIAKDVELNLDTISEEDLLKIENEVCSYGDTVHYADKPKFFETCNGSYLYDTNNTPYLDLQMWYSAVNLGYNNQTINNALKKQIDKLPQLACQYLHKEKVSLAYMLARGVERNLGAKGRIHFNVGGAQAVEDALKLVRKTTGKSKMLAFEGGYHGRTLGASAITSSYRYREHYGEFGDRAEFVPFPYCFRCPYGKKVESCELFCVKQIERKFEHEYTGTWNPKTKKAEFGAFFIEVIQGTGGYVIPPKGYYEYLAKICRDHGILLVDDEIQMGFFRTGKLFAIENENIVPDVIVFGKALTNGLNPLSGIWAKEEYISPDKFGPGSTHSTFSSNSLGTATGLAVMQEFARNDYTKTVNEKGKYFLNQLKDLKSRHKEIGDVDGLGLALRMEMCQMDGFTPSRTLADKMFQMGLEGNLKIQGKTLGLILDIGGYYKNVVTLAPSLNITNEEIDLAIDLFDLIISKCK
;
A
#
# COMPACT_ATOMS: atom_id res chain seq x y z
N MET A 1 8.03 -12.86 -46.76
CA MET A 1 9.41 -13.35 -47.02
C MET A 1 9.49 -14.74 -46.42
N PRO A 2 10.04 -15.74 -47.12
CA PRO A 2 10.10 -17.10 -46.58
C PRO A 2 11.14 -17.19 -45.47
N VAL A 3 10.73 -17.74 -44.34
CA VAL A 3 11.59 -18.03 -43.19
C VAL A 3 12.60 -19.11 -43.59
N ASN A 4 13.86 -18.78 -43.49
CA ASN A 4 14.99 -19.67 -43.83
C ASN A 4 15.10 -20.75 -42.74
N THR A 5 14.73 -22.00 -43.04
CA THR A 5 14.69 -23.14 -42.12
C THR A 5 15.98 -23.97 -42.12
N ASN A 6 17.15 -23.35 -42.13
CA ASN A 6 18.39 -24.07 -41.79
C ASN A 6 18.70 -23.90 -40.29
N LYS A 7 17.93 -24.63 -39.44
CA LYS A 7 18.32 -24.83 -38.05
C LYS A 7 19.27 -26.02 -37.96
N SER A 8 20.55 -25.78 -37.60
CA SER A 8 21.41 -26.81 -37.05
C SER A 8 20.70 -27.54 -35.95
N GLN A 9 20.76 -28.89 -35.96
CA GLN A 9 20.17 -29.73 -34.89
C GLN A 9 20.97 -29.57 -33.57
N ASP A 10 20.88 -28.41 -32.96
CA ASP A 10 21.29 -28.25 -31.59
C ASP A 10 20.04 -28.57 -30.74
N ASN A 11 20.03 -29.72 -30.05
CA ASN A 11 18.93 -30.25 -29.27
C ASN A 11 18.71 -29.47 -27.95
N THR A 12 19.24 -28.28 -27.79
CA THR A 12 18.98 -27.41 -26.66
C THR A 12 17.67 -26.65 -26.90
N LEU A 13 16.73 -26.74 -25.93
CA LEU A 13 15.43 -26.10 -26.02
C LEU A 13 15.53 -24.56 -26.08
N ILE A 14 16.63 -24.01 -25.58
CA ILE A 14 16.97 -22.58 -25.62
C ILE A 14 18.38 -22.47 -26.22
N ALA A 15 18.51 -21.73 -27.31
CA ALA A 15 19.81 -21.49 -27.95
C ALA A 15 20.69 -20.58 -27.05
N LYS A 16 21.99 -20.85 -27.00
CA LYS A 16 22.95 -20.07 -26.19
C LYS A 16 23.06 -18.61 -26.60
N ASP A 17 22.71 -18.31 -27.86
CA ASP A 17 22.73 -16.96 -28.45
C ASP A 17 21.59 -16.05 -27.95
N VAL A 18 20.61 -16.57 -27.18
CA VAL A 18 19.59 -15.74 -26.51
C VAL A 18 19.96 -15.35 -25.07
N GLU A 19 21.08 -15.83 -24.54
CA GLU A 19 21.58 -15.45 -23.22
C GLU A 19 22.30 -14.10 -23.30
N LEU A 20 21.86 -13.13 -22.50
CA LEU A 20 22.50 -11.83 -22.42
C LEU A 20 23.67 -11.86 -21.43
N ASN A 21 24.78 -11.27 -21.80
CA ASN A 21 25.89 -11.08 -20.87
C ASN A 21 25.64 -9.82 -20.02
N LEU A 22 25.11 -10.02 -18.81
CA LEU A 22 24.74 -8.94 -17.91
C LEU A 22 25.93 -8.08 -17.43
N ASP A 23 27.16 -8.62 -17.49
CA ASP A 23 28.37 -7.87 -17.08
C ASP A 23 28.85 -6.86 -18.13
N THR A 24 28.41 -7.00 -19.39
CA THR A 24 28.92 -6.19 -20.50
C THR A 24 27.86 -5.43 -21.27
N ILE A 25 26.59 -5.78 -21.11
CA ILE A 25 25.50 -5.11 -21.80
C ILE A 25 25.27 -3.69 -21.27
N SER A 26 25.09 -2.73 -22.17
CA SER A 26 24.79 -1.35 -21.75
C SER A 26 23.33 -1.17 -21.30
N GLU A 27 23.08 -0.19 -20.41
CA GLU A 27 21.72 0.20 -20.02
C GLU A 27 20.89 0.63 -21.24
N GLU A 28 21.52 1.29 -22.22
CA GLU A 28 20.86 1.71 -23.47
C GLU A 28 20.38 0.50 -24.28
N ASP A 29 21.18 -0.56 -24.36
CA ASP A 29 20.79 -1.77 -25.06
C ASP A 29 19.75 -2.57 -24.29
N LEU A 30 19.82 -2.58 -22.95
CA LEU A 30 18.77 -3.17 -22.11
C LEU A 30 17.43 -2.45 -22.29
N LEU A 31 17.40 -1.11 -22.38
CA LEU A 31 16.17 -0.35 -22.67
C LEU A 31 15.61 -0.66 -24.08
N LYS A 32 16.47 -0.85 -25.08
CA LYS A 32 16.03 -1.28 -26.41
C LYS A 32 15.39 -2.66 -26.38
N ILE A 33 16.02 -3.60 -25.67
CA ILE A 33 15.51 -4.96 -25.51
C ILE A 33 14.20 -4.96 -24.72
N GLU A 34 14.12 -4.20 -23.62
CA GLU A 34 12.89 -4.06 -22.86
C GLU A 34 11.74 -3.57 -23.75
N ASN A 35 11.98 -2.52 -24.54
CA ASN A 35 10.99 -1.97 -25.48
C ASN A 35 10.53 -2.97 -26.54
N GLU A 36 11.38 -3.92 -26.91
CA GLU A 36 11.08 -4.95 -27.92
C GLU A 36 10.34 -6.16 -27.34
N VAL A 37 10.71 -6.61 -26.13
CA VAL A 37 10.24 -7.92 -25.61
C VAL A 37 9.39 -7.84 -24.34
N CYS A 38 9.44 -6.75 -23.59
CA CYS A 38 8.64 -6.61 -22.35
C CYS A 38 7.28 -6.03 -22.65
N SER A 39 6.25 -6.54 -21.95
CA SER A 39 4.93 -5.94 -21.96
C SER A 39 4.90 -4.72 -21.05
N TYR A 40 4.43 -3.57 -21.55
CA TYR A 40 4.19 -2.39 -20.71
C TYR A 40 2.99 -2.52 -19.78
N GLY A 41 2.31 -3.67 -19.79
CA GLY A 41 1.20 -3.95 -18.87
C GLY A 41 1.61 -4.14 -17.42
N ASP A 42 2.82 -4.60 -17.14
CA ASP A 42 3.37 -4.83 -15.81
C ASP A 42 4.35 -3.75 -15.35
N THR A 43 4.94 -3.01 -16.29
CA THR A 43 5.94 -1.99 -16.02
C THR A 43 5.35 -0.60 -16.20
N VAL A 44 5.60 0.29 -15.24
CA VAL A 44 5.16 1.69 -15.31
C VAL A 44 6.39 2.58 -15.22
N HIS A 45 6.80 3.14 -16.34
CA HIS A 45 7.84 4.17 -16.38
C HIS A 45 7.21 5.54 -16.07
N TYR A 46 7.28 5.97 -14.81
CA TYR A 46 6.83 7.32 -14.41
C TYR A 46 7.86 8.39 -14.75
N ALA A 47 9.14 8.02 -14.89
CA ALA A 47 10.20 8.92 -15.27
C ALA A 47 10.31 9.01 -16.81
N ASP A 48 10.65 10.21 -17.31
CA ASP A 48 10.93 10.42 -18.73
C ASP A 48 12.09 9.54 -19.23
N LYS A 49 13.07 9.28 -18.34
CA LYS A 49 14.14 8.32 -18.54
C LYS A 49 14.08 7.28 -17.44
N PRO A 50 13.80 5.99 -17.76
CA PRO A 50 13.87 4.91 -16.78
C PRO A 50 15.25 4.87 -16.09
N LYS A 51 15.25 4.59 -14.77
CA LYS A 51 16.46 4.59 -13.96
C LYS A 51 16.83 3.16 -13.56
N PHE A 52 18.10 2.81 -13.71
CA PHE A 52 18.65 1.56 -13.20
C PHE A 52 19.24 1.76 -11.81
N PHE A 53 18.92 0.86 -10.89
CA PHE A 53 19.51 0.78 -9.57
C PHE A 53 20.23 -0.55 -9.43
N GLU A 54 21.39 -0.54 -8.78
CA GLU A 54 22.24 -1.72 -8.64
C GLU A 54 22.30 -2.23 -7.21
N THR A 55 22.37 -1.33 -6.22
CA THR A 55 22.46 -1.71 -4.81
C THR A 55 21.51 -0.91 -3.93
N CYS A 56 21.30 -1.39 -2.70
CA CYS A 56 20.45 -0.69 -1.72
C CYS A 56 20.93 -0.94 -0.28
N ASN A 57 20.74 0.06 0.59
CA ASN A 57 21.03 -0.07 2.02
C ASN A 57 20.28 0.97 2.86
N GLY A 58 19.66 0.56 3.96
CA GLY A 58 18.93 1.46 4.86
C GLY A 58 17.82 2.25 4.15
N SER A 59 17.96 3.56 4.11
CA SER A 59 17.02 4.48 3.44
C SER A 59 17.40 4.79 1.99
N TYR A 60 18.42 4.13 1.42
CA TYR A 60 19.00 4.52 0.13
C TYR A 60 18.97 3.40 -0.91
N LEU A 61 18.69 3.81 -2.16
CA LEU A 61 19.05 3.08 -3.37
C LEU A 61 20.29 3.72 -4.00
N TYR A 62 21.06 2.93 -4.74
CA TYR A 62 22.25 3.39 -5.45
C TYR A 62 22.15 2.99 -6.93
N ASP A 63 22.38 3.95 -7.82
CA ASP A 63 22.38 3.68 -9.25
C ASP A 63 23.71 3.01 -9.69
N THR A 64 23.83 2.67 -10.95
CA THR A 64 25.00 2.05 -11.57
C THR A 64 26.28 2.91 -11.48
N ASN A 65 26.15 4.21 -11.24
CA ASN A 65 27.26 5.11 -10.95
C ASN A 65 27.53 5.27 -9.44
N ASN A 66 26.87 4.46 -8.60
CA ASN A 66 26.93 4.53 -7.15
C ASN A 66 26.46 5.90 -6.56
N THR A 67 25.59 6.60 -7.30
CA THR A 67 24.94 7.80 -6.79
C THR A 67 23.87 7.40 -5.76
N PRO A 68 23.89 7.93 -4.53
CA PRO A 68 22.89 7.63 -3.51
C PRO A 68 21.57 8.38 -3.81
N TYR A 69 20.45 7.68 -3.64
CA TYR A 69 19.11 8.23 -3.69
C TYR A 69 18.42 8.00 -2.34
N LEU A 70 18.09 9.07 -1.62
CA LEU A 70 17.26 8.95 -0.43
C LEU A 70 15.85 8.56 -0.86
N ASP A 71 15.37 7.40 -0.39
CA ASP A 71 14.06 6.88 -0.76
C ASP A 71 13.02 7.19 0.32
N LEU A 72 12.07 8.07 -0.01
CA LEU A 72 10.93 8.41 0.84
C LEU A 72 9.65 7.71 0.42
N GLN A 73 9.70 6.84 -0.60
CA GLN A 73 8.61 5.98 -1.05
C GLN A 73 8.70 4.58 -0.42
N MET A 74 9.93 4.05 -0.27
CA MET A 74 10.23 2.71 0.25
C MET A 74 9.34 1.64 -0.36
N TRP A 75 9.28 1.64 -1.70
CA TRP A 75 8.47 0.72 -2.49
C TRP A 75 7.00 0.70 -2.04
N TYR A 76 6.39 1.90 -1.93
CA TYR A 76 5.00 2.08 -1.47
C TYR A 76 4.75 1.49 -0.08
N SER A 77 5.65 1.77 0.89
CA SER A 77 5.59 1.22 2.25
C SER A 77 5.76 -0.32 2.33
N ALA A 78 6.45 -0.94 1.37
CA ALA A 78 6.75 -2.36 1.44
C ALA A 78 8.04 -2.65 2.24
N VAL A 79 8.97 -1.69 2.32
CA VAL A 79 10.30 -1.86 2.94
C VAL A 79 10.39 -1.09 4.26
N ASN A 80 9.45 -1.34 5.17
CA ASN A 80 9.33 -0.58 6.42
C ASN A 80 10.59 -0.61 7.30
N LEU A 81 11.31 -1.71 7.33
CA LEU A 81 12.52 -1.88 8.16
C LEU A 81 13.82 -1.45 7.46
N GLY A 82 13.70 -0.79 6.29
CA GLY A 82 14.82 -0.36 5.48
C GLY A 82 15.36 -1.47 4.56
N TYR A 83 16.06 -1.02 3.52
CA TYR A 83 16.70 -1.89 2.54
C TYR A 83 17.82 -2.71 3.16
N ASN A 84 18.04 -3.91 2.63
CA ASN A 84 19.14 -4.81 2.99
C ASN A 84 19.21 -5.08 4.51
N ASN A 85 18.07 -5.19 5.18
CA ASN A 85 18.00 -5.49 6.61
C ASN A 85 18.57 -6.89 6.89
N GLN A 86 19.73 -6.94 7.55
CA GLN A 86 20.48 -8.19 7.72
C GLN A 86 19.72 -9.24 8.56
N THR A 87 18.94 -8.82 9.55
CA THR A 87 18.13 -9.75 10.36
C THR A 87 17.13 -10.49 9.47
N ILE A 88 16.43 -9.76 8.62
CA ILE A 88 15.40 -10.31 7.74
C ILE A 88 16.03 -11.11 6.60
N ASN A 89 17.10 -10.59 5.97
CA ASN A 89 17.84 -11.28 4.91
C ASN A 89 18.39 -12.63 5.39
N ASN A 90 18.97 -12.68 6.60
CA ASN A 90 19.53 -13.92 7.16
C ASN A 90 18.44 -14.95 7.47
N ALA A 91 17.24 -14.52 7.89
CA ALA A 91 16.11 -15.43 8.10
C ALA A 91 15.68 -16.08 6.77
N LEU A 92 15.62 -15.31 5.68
CA LEU A 92 15.32 -15.83 4.35
C LEU A 92 16.40 -16.81 3.86
N LYS A 93 17.69 -16.43 3.96
CA LYS A 93 18.83 -17.31 3.58
C LYS A 93 18.76 -18.65 4.33
N LYS A 94 18.57 -18.59 5.66
CA LYS A 94 18.42 -19.80 6.47
C LYS A 94 17.25 -20.68 6.04
N GLN A 95 16.13 -20.08 5.61
CA GLN A 95 14.98 -20.84 5.14
C GLN A 95 15.23 -21.47 3.77
N ILE A 96 15.98 -20.78 2.88
CA ILE A 96 16.42 -21.34 1.60
C ILE A 96 17.22 -22.62 1.83
N ASP A 97 18.17 -22.61 2.76
CA ASP A 97 19.01 -23.78 3.06
C ASP A 97 18.25 -24.92 3.77
N LYS A 98 17.16 -24.60 4.48
CA LYS A 98 16.43 -25.53 5.32
C LYS A 98 15.25 -26.22 4.62
N LEU A 99 14.32 -25.41 4.08
CA LEU A 99 13.07 -25.87 3.47
C LEU A 99 12.55 -24.79 2.51
N PRO A 100 13.14 -24.64 1.32
CA PRO A 100 12.78 -23.56 0.39
C PRO A 100 11.41 -23.74 -0.25
N GLN A 101 11.01 -24.99 -0.52
CA GLN A 101 9.76 -25.31 -1.20
C GLN A 101 8.92 -26.27 -0.38
N LEU A 102 7.62 -25.98 -0.28
CA LEU A 102 6.64 -26.85 0.34
C LEU A 102 5.26 -26.56 -0.23
N ALA A 103 4.52 -27.59 -0.61
CA ALA A 103 3.16 -27.42 -1.09
C ALA A 103 2.23 -26.91 0.04
N CYS A 104 1.28 -26.05 -0.31
CA CYS A 104 0.43 -25.32 0.65
C CYS A 104 -0.42 -26.22 1.57
N GLN A 105 -0.67 -27.48 1.18
CA GLN A 105 -1.40 -28.47 1.99
C GLN A 105 -0.59 -29.02 3.17
N TYR A 106 0.72 -28.82 3.21
CA TYR A 106 1.56 -29.30 4.29
C TYR A 106 1.86 -28.18 5.30
N LEU A 107 2.22 -28.57 6.52
CA LEU A 107 2.53 -27.65 7.60
C LEU A 107 4.03 -27.54 7.82
N HIS A 108 4.44 -26.32 8.19
CA HIS A 108 5.79 -26.04 8.69
C HIS A 108 5.72 -25.01 9.83
N LYS A 109 6.75 -24.99 10.67
CA LYS A 109 6.75 -24.22 11.92
C LYS A 109 6.58 -22.73 11.71
N GLU A 110 7.23 -22.19 10.68
CA GLU A 110 7.26 -20.75 10.37
C GLU A 110 5.86 -20.23 10.01
N LYS A 111 5.09 -21.00 9.21
CA LYS A 111 3.69 -20.67 8.89
C LYS A 111 2.82 -20.55 10.14
N VAL A 112 2.88 -21.59 10.99
CA VAL A 112 2.05 -21.64 12.20
C VAL A 112 2.45 -20.54 13.18
N SER A 113 3.76 -20.32 13.36
CA SER A 113 4.27 -19.29 14.26
C SER A 113 3.91 -17.88 13.79
N LEU A 114 4.02 -17.59 12.48
CA LEU A 114 3.61 -16.31 11.91
C LEU A 114 2.11 -16.07 12.09
N ALA A 115 1.29 -17.08 11.75
CA ALA A 115 -0.17 -17.01 11.94
C ALA A 115 -0.54 -16.76 13.40
N TYR A 116 0.14 -17.42 14.33
CA TYR A 116 -0.04 -17.23 15.77
C TYR A 116 0.28 -15.78 16.19
N MET A 117 1.46 -15.25 15.79
CA MET A 117 1.86 -13.88 16.15
C MET A 117 0.88 -12.84 15.60
N LEU A 118 0.44 -12.98 14.35
CA LEU A 118 -0.53 -12.07 13.74
C LEU A 118 -1.89 -12.13 14.44
N ALA A 119 -2.45 -13.35 14.61
CA ALA A 119 -3.75 -13.51 15.25
C ALA A 119 -3.76 -13.03 16.70
N ARG A 120 -2.71 -13.32 17.46
CA ARG A 120 -2.58 -12.87 18.86
C ARG A 120 -2.26 -11.37 18.95
N GLY A 121 -1.57 -10.81 17.96
CA GLY A 121 -1.37 -9.37 17.84
C GLY A 121 -2.72 -8.64 17.73
N VAL A 122 -3.59 -9.07 16.83
CA VAL A 122 -4.94 -8.52 16.68
C VAL A 122 -5.77 -8.72 17.95
N GLU A 123 -5.78 -9.93 18.52
CA GLU A 123 -6.52 -10.21 19.76
C GLU A 123 -6.08 -9.30 20.92
N ARG A 124 -4.76 -9.11 21.08
CA ARG A 124 -4.19 -8.24 22.11
C ARG A 124 -4.54 -6.77 21.92
N ASN A 125 -4.46 -6.27 20.69
CA ASN A 125 -4.55 -4.86 20.38
C ASN A 125 -6.01 -4.40 20.16
N LEU A 126 -6.84 -5.25 19.56
CA LEU A 126 -8.24 -4.95 19.21
C LEU A 126 -9.27 -5.74 20.03
N GLY A 127 -8.83 -6.70 20.86
CA GLY A 127 -9.74 -7.50 21.71
C GLY A 127 -10.58 -8.52 20.95
N ALA A 128 -10.26 -8.83 19.70
CA ALA A 128 -11.05 -9.72 18.84
C ALA A 128 -10.29 -10.98 18.46
N LYS A 129 -10.93 -12.13 18.63
CA LYS A 129 -10.41 -13.44 18.17
C LYS A 129 -10.71 -13.64 16.70
N GLY A 130 -9.73 -14.20 15.99
CA GLY A 130 -9.87 -14.51 14.58
C GLY A 130 -8.76 -15.43 14.09
N ARG A 131 -8.76 -15.69 12.77
CA ARG A 131 -7.80 -16.57 12.11
C ARG A 131 -7.14 -15.89 10.93
N ILE A 132 -5.96 -16.40 10.60
CA ILE A 132 -5.16 -15.95 9.46
C ILE A 132 -5.37 -16.90 8.27
N HIS A 133 -5.57 -16.31 7.11
CA HIS A 133 -5.50 -16.96 5.81
C HIS A 133 -4.44 -16.27 4.97
N PHE A 134 -3.45 -17.02 4.47
CA PHE A 134 -2.34 -16.46 3.68
C PHE A 134 -2.59 -16.57 2.18
N ASN A 135 -2.08 -15.60 1.42
CA ASN A 135 -1.93 -15.62 -0.03
C ASN A 135 -0.59 -14.96 -0.43
N VAL A 136 -0.33 -14.77 -1.72
CA VAL A 136 0.97 -14.25 -2.19
C VAL A 136 0.95 -12.76 -2.49
N GLY A 137 -0.12 -12.20 -3.02
CA GLY A 137 -0.19 -10.78 -3.41
C GLY A 137 -1.35 -10.05 -2.75
N GLY A 138 -1.22 -8.73 -2.57
CA GLY A 138 -2.26 -7.90 -1.97
C GLY A 138 -3.62 -8.02 -2.67
N ALA A 139 -3.63 -7.94 -4.00
CA ALA A 139 -4.87 -8.09 -4.76
C ALA A 139 -5.53 -9.46 -4.56
N GLN A 140 -4.74 -10.55 -4.43
CA GLN A 140 -5.28 -11.88 -4.11
C GLN A 140 -5.83 -11.96 -2.69
N ALA A 141 -5.21 -11.29 -1.72
CA ALA A 141 -5.78 -11.20 -0.37
C ALA A 141 -7.11 -10.43 -0.36
N VAL A 142 -7.24 -9.38 -1.16
CA VAL A 142 -8.52 -8.69 -1.38
C VAL A 142 -9.57 -9.61 -2.02
N GLU A 143 -9.18 -10.44 -3.01
CA GLU A 143 -10.08 -11.47 -3.59
C GLU A 143 -10.54 -12.49 -2.52
N ASP A 144 -9.65 -12.91 -1.62
CA ASP A 144 -10.00 -13.80 -0.52
C ASP A 144 -10.98 -13.13 0.46
N ALA A 145 -10.80 -11.85 0.77
CA ALA A 145 -11.75 -11.06 1.56
C ALA A 145 -13.12 -10.94 0.86
N LEU A 146 -13.15 -10.65 -0.45
CA LEU A 146 -14.38 -10.60 -1.24
C LEU A 146 -15.11 -11.96 -1.23
N LYS A 147 -14.39 -13.06 -1.40
CA LYS A 147 -14.96 -14.43 -1.32
C LYS A 147 -15.51 -14.73 0.07
N LEU A 148 -14.80 -14.34 1.13
CA LEU A 148 -15.25 -14.50 2.52
C LEU A 148 -16.54 -13.70 2.77
N VAL A 149 -16.58 -12.43 2.37
CA VAL A 149 -17.76 -11.56 2.48
C VAL A 149 -18.95 -12.17 1.74
N ARG A 150 -18.78 -12.60 0.49
CA ARG A 150 -19.83 -13.20 -0.33
C ARG A 150 -20.37 -14.50 0.29
N LYS A 151 -19.47 -15.34 0.79
CA LYS A 151 -19.86 -16.60 1.46
C LYS A 151 -20.62 -16.35 2.75
N THR A 152 -20.19 -15.36 3.53
CA THR A 152 -20.80 -15.00 4.83
C THR A 152 -22.15 -14.33 4.68
N THR A 153 -22.27 -13.38 3.74
CA THR A 153 -23.44 -12.50 3.61
C THR A 153 -24.42 -12.91 2.49
N GLY A 154 -23.96 -13.73 1.53
CA GLY A 154 -24.69 -14.05 0.29
C GLY A 154 -24.81 -12.86 -0.68
N LYS A 155 -24.03 -11.79 -0.49
CA LYS A 155 -24.12 -10.54 -1.25
C LYS A 155 -22.84 -10.28 -2.03
N SER A 156 -22.99 -9.77 -3.25
CA SER A 156 -21.87 -9.41 -4.13
C SER A 156 -21.59 -7.90 -4.18
N LYS A 157 -22.57 -7.07 -3.84
CA LYS A 157 -22.45 -5.61 -3.90
C LYS A 157 -21.65 -5.08 -2.68
N MET A 158 -20.69 -4.23 -2.93
CA MET A 158 -19.81 -3.66 -1.90
C MET A 158 -19.92 -2.13 -1.89
N LEU A 159 -19.54 -1.54 -0.75
CA LEU A 159 -19.22 -0.12 -0.64
C LEU A 159 -17.68 0.03 -0.62
N ALA A 160 -17.19 1.11 -1.20
CA ALA A 160 -15.80 1.52 -1.10
C ALA A 160 -15.69 3.05 -1.20
N PHE A 161 -14.52 3.59 -0.88
CA PHE A 161 -14.31 5.02 -0.99
C PHE A 161 -13.80 5.45 -2.37
N GLU A 162 -14.21 6.65 -2.80
CA GLU A 162 -13.49 7.39 -3.84
C GLU A 162 -12.02 7.57 -3.42
N GLY A 163 -11.09 7.45 -4.37
CA GLY A 163 -9.64 7.47 -4.08
C GLY A 163 -9.08 6.16 -3.54
N GLY A 164 -9.92 5.17 -3.18
CA GLY A 164 -9.48 3.87 -2.67
C GLY A 164 -8.81 3.01 -3.73
N TYR A 165 -7.80 2.23 -3.31
CA TYR A 165 -7.05 1.29 -4.15
C TYR A 165 -6.88 -0.05 -3.45
N HIS A 166 -7.45 -1.10 -4.02
CA HIS A 166 -7.46 -2.44 -3.44
C HIS A 166 -6.82 -3.51 -4.35
N GLY A 167 -6.21 -3.11 -5.46
CA GLY A 167 -5.52 -4.01 -6.39
C GLY A 167 -6.07 -3.96 -7.81
N ARG A 168 -5.53 -4.86 -8.67
CA ARG A 168 -5.79 -4.87 -10.13
C ARG A 168 -6.28 -6.22 -10.67
N THR A 169 -6.56 -7.22 -9.85
CA THR A 169 -7.35 -8.38 -10.28
C THR A 169 -8.78 -7.94 -10.60
N LEU A 170 -9.57 -8.71 -11.33
CA LEU A 170 -10.91 -8.28 -11.73
C LEU A 170 -11.80 -7.90 -10.55
N GLY A 171 -11.83 -8.71 -9.48
CA GLY A 171 -12.61 -8.40 -8.28
C GLY A 171 -12.04 -7.20 -7.51
N ALA A 172 -10.72 -7.13 -7.31
CA ALA A 172 -10.08 -5.99 -6.66
C ALA A 172 -10.25 -4.69 -7.46
N SER A 173 -10.19 -4.75 -8.81
CA SER A 173 -10.48 -3.60 -9.67
C SER A 173 -11.93 -3.14 -9.58
N ALA A 174 -12.87 -4.06 -9.34
CA ALA A 174 -14.29 -3.71 -9.18
C ALA A 174 -14.54 -2.84 -7.94
N ILE A 175 -13.69 -2.92 -6.91
CA ILE A 175 -13.76 -2.11 -5.69
C ILE A 175 -12.67 -1.02 -5.58
N THR A 176 -11.78 -0.91 -6.57
CA THR A 176 -10.79 0.18 -6.71
C THR A 176 -11.44 1.35 -7.46
N SER A 177 -11.33 2.58 -6.95
CA SER A 177 -12.18 3.68 -7.43
C SER A 177 -11.77 4.26 -8.78
N SER A 178 -10.47 4.36 -9.09
CA SER A 178 -10.01 4.99 -10.33
C SER A 178 -10.45 4.23 -11.58
N TYR A 179 -11.11 4.92 -12.51
CA TYR A 179 -11.58 4.35 -13.78
C TYR A 179 -10.46 3.76 -14.63
N ARG A 180 -9.23 4.32 -14.58
CA ARG A 180 -8.07 3.88 -15.35
C ARG A 180 -7.66 2.41 -15.08
N TYR A 181 -8.07 1.84 -13.95
CA TYR A 181 -7.82 0.44 -13.61
C TYR A 181 -8.88 -0.52 -14.15
N ARG A 182 -9.95 0.03 -14.77
CA ARG A 182 -11.05 -0.71 -15.39
C ARG A 182 -11.23 -0.38 -16.86
N GLU A 183 -10.59 0.69 -17.33
CA GLU A 183 -10.69 1.16 -18.71
C GLU A 183 -10.26 0.03 -19.66
N HIS A 184 -11.05 -0.18 -20.71
CA HIS A 184 -10.83 -1.19 -21.75
C HIS A 184 -10.97 -2.68 -21.35
N TYR A 185 -11.36 -2.98 -20.10
CA TYR A 185 -11.57 -4.36 -19.64
C TYR A 185 -13.03 -4.83 -19.62
N GLY A 186 -13.93 -4.09 -20.25
CA GLY A 186 -15.36 -4.38 -20.28
C GLY A 186 -16.10 -3.90 -19.02
N GLU A 187 -17.30 -4.45 -18.80
CA GLU A 187 -18.14 -4.08 -17.68
C GLU A 187 -17.81 -4.89 -16.43
N PHE A 188 -17.83 -4.22 -15.28
CA PHE A 188 -17.66 -4.82 -13.96
C PHE A 188 -19.03 -4.89 -13.27
N GLY A 189 -19.74 -6.02 -13.42
CA GLY A 189 -21.10 -6.21 -12.89
C GLY A 189 -21.21 -6.05 -11.37
N ASP A 190 -20.14 -6.40 -10.63
CA ASP A 190 -20.07 -6.30 -9.18
C ASP A 190 -19.28 -5.07 -8.71
N ARG A 191 -19.25 -4.00 -9.51
CA ARG A 191 -18.56 -2.76 -9.13
C ARG A 191 -19.12 -2.20 -7.83
N ALA A 192 -18.23 -1.79 -6.92
CA ALA A 192 -18.62 -1.15 -5.69
C ALA A 192 -19.39 0.16 -5.95
N GLU A 193 -20.29 0.49 -5.06
CA GLU A 193 -20.81 1.84 -4.95
C GLU A 193 -19.77 2.67 -4.18
N PHE A 194 -19.24 3.69 -4.84
CA PHE A 194 -18.22 4.56 -4.25
C PHE A 194 -18.88 5.73 -3.54
N VAL A 195 -18.35 6.05 -2.36
CA VAL A 195 -18.75 7.22 -1.57
C VAL A 195 -17.53 8.12 -1.34
N PRO A 196 -17.74 9.44 -1.21
CA PRO A 196 -16.65 10.37 -0.97
C PRO A 196 -15.87 10.05 0.31
N PHE A 197 -14.53 10.08 0.22
CA PHE A 197 -13.65 9.98 1.38
C PHE A 197 -13.66 11.28 2.20
N PRO A 198 -13.48 11.26 3.53
CA PRO A 198 -13.50 12.45 4.38
C PRO A 198 -12.23 13.30 4.23
N TYR A 199 -12.06 13.91 3.06
CA TYR A 199 -10.92 14.75 2.73
C TYR A 199 -11.16 16.20 3.18
N CYS A 200 -10.83 16.52 4.42
CA CYS A 200 -11.19 17.81 5.03
C CYS A 200 -10.60 19.03 4.32
N PHE A 201 -9.33 18.98 3.89
CA PHE A 201 -8.71 20.08 3.15
C PHE A 201 -9.41 20.35 1.81
N ARG A 202 -9.93 19.31 1.15
CA ARG A 202 -10.73 19.40 -0.09
C ARG A 202 -12.10 18.76 0.10
N CYS A 203 -12.84 19.25 1.09
CA CYS A 203 -14.11 18.66 1.48
C CYS A 203 -15.05 18.54 0.27
N PRO A 204 -15.50 17.31 -0.10
CA PRO A 204 -16.37 17.09 -1.25
C PRO A 204 -17.75 17.74 -1.09
N TYR A 205 -18.10 18.13 0.13
CA TYR A 205 -19.36 18.80 0.48
C TYR A 205 -19.19 20.30 0.73
N GLY A 206 -17.98 20.86 0.52
CA GLY A 206 -17.71 22.27 0.75
C GLY A 206 -17.85 22.73 2.20
N LYS A 207 -17.72 21.81 3.16
CA LYS A 207 -17.85 22.09 4.60
C LYS A 207 -16.49 22.39 5.22
N LYS A 208 -16.50 23.16 6.33
CA LYS A 208 -15.32 23.38 7.16
C LYS A 208 -15.32 22.40 8.32
N VAL A 209 -14.17 21.80 8.61
CA VAL A 209 -14.02 20.73 9.60
C VAL A 209 -14.50 21.14 11.00
N GLU A 210 -14.29 22.42 11.38
CA GLU A 210 -14.64 22.94 12.69
C GLU A 210 -16.16 23.00 12.95
N SER A 211 -16.98 22.96 11.91
CA SER A 211 -18.44 23.14 12.01
C SER A 211 -19.25 22.09 11.26
N CYS A 212 -18.61 21.12 10.60
CA CYS A 212 -19.32 20.16 9.75
C CYS A 212 -19.98 19.00 10.50
N GLU A 213 -19.60 18.77 11.78
CA GLU A 213 -20.12 17.68 12.61
C GLU A 213 -20.15 16.32 11.89
N LEU A 214 -19.06 15.98 11.21
CA LEU A 214 -18.94 14.74 10.42
C LEU A 214 -20.03 14.60 9.35
N PHE A 215 -20.39 15.68 8.68
CA PHE A 215 -21.45 15.71 7.67
C PHE A 215 -21.28 14.59 6.61
N CYS A 216 -20.05 14.29 6.21
CA CYS A 216 -19.74 13.29 5.19
C CYS A 216 -20.19 11.87 5.59
N VAL A 217 -19.97 11.42 6.83
CA VAL A 217 -20.43 10.10 7.28
C VAL A 217 -21.96 10.06 7.47
N LYS A 218 -22.57 11.16 7.84
CA LYS A 218 -24.03 11.28 7.91
C LYS A 218 -24.68 11.13 6.52
N GLN A 219 -23.98 11.50 5.42
CA GLN A 219 -24.48 11.24 4.05
C GLN A 219 -24.44 9.74 3.71
N ILE A 220 -23.51 8.97 4.30
CA ILE A 220 -23.51 7.51 4.16
C ILE A 220 -24.70 6.91 4.96
N GLU A 221 -24.91 7.35 6.21
CA GLU A 221 -26.05 6.92 7.02
C GLU A 221 -27.39 7.14 6.33
N ARG A 222 -27.55 8.29 5.69
CA ARG A 222 -28.77 8.64 4.93
C ARG A 222 -29.15 7.63 3.86
N LYS A 223 -28.22 6.86 3.31
CA LYS A 223 -28.51 5.78 2.35
C LYS A 223 -29.38 4.69 2.95
N PHE A 224 -29.46 4.58 4.26
CA PHE A 224 -30.15 3.52 4.97
C PHE A 224 -31.36 4.00 5.79
N GLU A 225 -31.73 5.28 5.69
CA GLU A 225 -32.80 5.87 6.53
C GLU A 225 -34.21 5.38 6.19
N HIS A 226 -34.48 5.11 4.90
CA HIS A 226 -35.82 4.75 4.45
C HIS A 226 -35.84 3.91 3.16
N GLU A 227 -36.98 3.30 2.86
CA GLU A 227 -37.12 2.36 1.72
C GLU A 227 -36.84 2.97 0.35
N TYR A 228 -37.09 4.27 0.16
CA TYR A 228 -36.89 4.95 -1.12
C TYR A 228 -35.42 5.21 -1.47
N THR A 229 -34.47 5.02 -0.54
CA THR A 229 -33.04 5.00 -0.87
C THR A 229 -32.63 3.71 -1.60
N GLY A 230 -33.45 2.64 -1.48
CA GLY A 230 -33.29 1.38 -2.20
C GLY A 230 -32.15 0.49 -1.68
N THR A 231 -31.44 0.89 -0.62
CA THR A 231 -30.25 0.17 -0.13
C THR A 231 -30.48 -0.61 1.17
N TRP A 232 -31.62 -0.39 1.83
CA TRP A 232 -31.99 -0.99 3.09
C TRP A 232 -33.45 -1.39 3.13
N ASN A 233 -33.74 -2.58 3.62
CA ASN A 233 -35.09 -3.05 3.87
C ASN A 233 -35.34 -3.13 5.39
N PRO A 234 -36.09 -2.18 5.98
CA PRO A 234 -36.32 -2.13 7.42
C PRO A 234 -37.16 -3.31 7.96
N LYS A 235 -37.97 -3.96 7.12
CA LYS A 235 -38.80 -5.12 7.50
C LYS A 235 -37.96 -6.37 7.66
N THR A 236 -37.03 -6.62 6.73
CA THR A 236 -36.15 -7.79 6.74
C THR A 236 -34.81 -7.51 7.43
N LYS A 237 -34.52 -6.27 7.77
CA LYS A 237 -33.24 -5.79 8.33
C LYS A 237 -32.04 -6.21 7.45
N LYS A 238 -32.20 -6.09 6.13
CA LYS A 238 -31.16 -6.46 5.16
C LYS A 238 -30.74 -5.24 4.32
N ALA A 239 -29.45 -4.94 4.33
CA ALA A 239 -28.85 -4.04 3.36
C ALA A 239 -28.53 -4.78 2.05
N GLU A 240 -28.39 -4.06 0.94
CA GLU A 240 -27.93 -4.63 -0.34
C GLU A 240 -26.44 -4.97 -0.33
N PHE A 241 -25.65 -4.26 0.50
CA PHE A 241 -24.21 -4.39 0.54
C PHE A 241 -23.76 -5.53 1.47
N GLY A 242 -22.72 -6.27 1.05
CA GLY A 242 -22.06 -7.31 1.85
C GLY A 242 -21.02 -6.72 2.78
N ALA A 243 -20.22 -5.78 2.28
CA ALA A 243 -19.18 -5.12 3.07
C ALA A 243 -18.93 -3.67 2.61
N PHE A 244 -18.25 -2.94 3.49
CA PHE A 244 -17.57 -1.69 3.19
C PHE A 244 -16.07 -1.92 3.26
N PHE A 245 -15.38 -1.76 2.12
CA PHE A 245 -13.93 -1.81 2.03
C PHE A 245 -13.35 -0.43 2.29
N ILE A 246 -12.45 -0.33 3.26
CA ILE A 246 -11.79 0.91 3.65
C ILE A 246 -10.27 0.77 3.62
N GLU A 247 -9.59 1.88 3.45
CA GLU A 247 -8.23 2.13 3.91
C GLU A 247 -8.34 3.20 4.98
N VAL A 248 -7.83 2.96 6.20
CA VAL A 248 -7.91 3.96 7.30
C VAL A 248 -7.26 5.27 6.89
N ILE A 249 -6.15 5.17 6.20
CA ILE A 249 -5.47 6.27 5.51
C ILE A 249 -5.30 5.82 4.06
N GLN A 250 -5.90 6.53 3.12
CA GLN A 250 -5.84 6.15 1.72
C GLN A 250 -4.43 6.25 1.17
N GLY A 251 -3.90 5.15 0.60
CA GLY A 251 -2.60 5.12 -0.05
C GLY A 251 -2.60 5.99 -1.31
N THR A 252 -3.19 5.49 -2.38
CA THR A 252 -3.25 6.16 -3.69
C THR A 252 -4.01 7.49 -3.65
N GLY A 253 -4.99 7.63 -2.75
CA GLY A 253 -5.75 8.86 -2.52
C GLY A 253 -4.92 10.01 -1.94
N GLY A 254 -3.66 9.78 -1.52
CA GLY A 254 -2.72 10.83 -1.11
C GLY A 254 -2.54 10.94 0.40
N TYR A 255 -2.56 9.85 1.14
CA TYR A 255 -2.33 9.77 2.58
C TYR A 255 -3.20 10.73 3.40
N VAL A 256 -4.47 10.80 3.00
CA VAL A 256 -5.46 11.66 3.68
C VAL A 256 -5.84 11.06 5.02
N ILE A 257 -5.74 11.86 6.07
CA ILE A 257 -6.11 11.48 7.43
C ILE A 257 -7.57 11.91 7.69
N PRO A 258 -8.47 10.97 8.01
CA PRO A 258 -9.85 11.29 8.35
C PRO A 258 -9.97 12.08 9.67
N PRO A 259 -11.02 12.89 9.83
CA PRO A 259 -11.26 13.59 11.08
C PRO A 259 -11.63 12.59 12.20
N LYS A 260 -11.24 12.92 13.42
CA LYS A 260 -11.51 12.09 14.61
C LYS A 260 -12.99 11.73 14.73
N GLY A 261 -13.27 10.46 15.08
CA GLY A 261 -14.61 9.93 15.28
C GLY A 261 -15.32 9.50 13.98
N TYR A 262 -14.70 9.73 12.81
CA TYR A 262 -15.31 9.34 11.54
C TYR A 262 -15.52 7.83 11.43
N TYR A 263 -14.48 7.04 11.73
CA TYR A 263 -14.56 5.58 11.62
C TYR A 263 -15.39 4.94 12.73
N GLU A 264 -15.44 5.53 13.93
CA GLU A 264 -16.36 5.09 14.98
C GLU A 264 -17.82 5.18 14.50
N TYR A 265 -18.18 6.30 13.87
CA TYR A 265 -19.51 6.50 13.31
C TYR A 265 -19.77 5.55 12.13
N LEU A 266 -18.82 5.41 11.21
CA LEU A 266 -18.95 4.50 10.06
C LEU A 266 -19.14 3.04 10.50
N ALA A 267 -18.33 2.58 11.46
CA ALA A 267 -18.45 1.23 12.02
C ALA A 267 -19.83 0.99 12.68
N LYS A 268 -20.40 2.03 13.31
CA LYS A 268 -21.77 1.95 13.82
C LYS A 268 -22.78 1.75 12.69
N ILE A 269 -22.68 2.53 11.60
CA ILE A 269 -23.56 2.37 10.43
C ILE A 269 -23.46 0.95 9.89
N CYS A 270 -22.24 0.45 9.67
CA CYS A 270 -22.00 -0.90 9.14
C CYS A 270 -22.65 -1.96 10.02
N ARG A 271 -22.41 -1.91 11.32
CA ARG A 271 -22.98 -2.85 12.30
C ARG A 271 -24.51 -2.81 12.34
N ASP A 272 -25.10 -1.62 12.39
CA ASP A 272 -26.56 -1.45 12.50
C ASP A 272 -27.28 -1.98 11.25
N HIS A 273 -26.60 -2.08 10.11
CA HIS A 273 -27.16 -2.53 8.82
C HIS A 273 -26.64 -3.90 8.37
N GLY A 274 -25.85 -4.61 9.21
CA GLY A 274 -25.31 -5.94 8.88
C GLY A 274 -24.40 -5.92 7.64
N ILE A 275 -23.58 -4.87 7.53
CA ILE A 275 -22.54 -4.69 6.51
C ILE A 275 -21.20 -4.97 7.19
N LEU A 276 -20.40 -5.89 6.62
CA LEU A 276 -19.08 -6.18 7.17
C LEU A 276 -18.11 -5.01 6.91
N LEU A 277 -17.27 -4.69 7.88
CA LEU A 277 -16.21 -3.71 7.72
C LEU A 277 -14.91 -4.44 7.38
N VAL A 278 -14.40 -4.21 6.16
CA VAL A 278 -13.14 -4.78 5.67
C VAL A 278 -12.10 -3.67 5.59
N ASP A 279 -11.05 -3.81 6.40
CA ASP A 279 -9.96 -2.85 6.49
C ASP A 279 -8.76 -3.31 5.68
N ASP A 280 -8.35 -2.52 4.70
CA ASP A 280 -7.19 -2.79 3.85
C ASP A 280 -5.94 -2.11 4.44
N GLU A 281 -5.17 -2.91 5.14
CA GLU A 281 -3.91 -2.53 5.81
C GLU A 281 -2.66 -2.86 4.98
N ILE A 282 -2.83 -3.18 3.70
CA ILE A 282 -1.70 -3.56 2.84
C ILE A 282 -0.62 -2.48 2.83
N GLN A 283 -0.99 -1.19 2.84
CA GLN A 283 -0.04 -0.09 2.80
C GLN A 283 0.26 0.55 4.16
N MET A 284 -0.72 0.61 5.05
CA MET A 284 -0.63 1.35 6.32
C MET A 284 -0.33 0.47 7.53
N GLY A 285 -0.38 -0.84 7.37
CA GLY A 285 -0.03 -1.79 8.41
C GLY A 285 1.46 -1.83 8.76
N PHE A 286 1.79 -2.68 9.71
CA PHE A 286 3.15 -2.97 10.15
C PHE A 286 3.91 -1.73 10.61
N PHE A 287 3.32 -1.04 11.60
CA PHE A 287 3.86 0.13 12.30
C PHE A 287 4.02 1.40 11.47
N ARG A 288 3.53 1.49 10.24
CA ARG A 288 3.59 2.71 9.45
C ARG A 288 3.01 3.92 10.19
N THR A 289 1.92 3.73 10.94
CA THR A 289 1.22 4.75 11.73
C THR A 289 1.57 4.72 13.22
N GLY A 290 2.58 3.93 13.63
CA GLY A 290 2.95 3.72 15.03
C GLY A 290 2.16 2.62 15.76
N LYS A 291 1.32 1.90 15.03
CA LYS A 291 0.57 0.71 15.51
C LYS A 291 0.79 -0.45 14.56
N LEU A 292 0.56 -1.69 15.02
CA LEU A 292 0.70 -2.87 14.15
C LEU A 292 -0.18 -2.72 12.90
N PHE A 293 -1.44 -2.30 13.09
CA PHE A 293 -2.37 -1.91 12.03
C PHE A 293 -2.88 -0.49 12.26
N ALA A 294 -3.10 0.26 11.18
CA ALA A 294 -3.54 1.66 11.27
C ALA A 294 -4.90 1.80 11.97
N ILE A 295 -5.78 0.82 11.80
CA ILE A 295 -7.11 0.77 12.43
C ILE A 295 -7.05 0.81 13.97
N GLU A 296 -5.93 0.43 14.58
CA GLU A 296 -5.73 0.49 16.03
C GLU A 296 -5.68 1.93 16.58
N ASN A 297 -5.52 2.94 15.71
CA ASN A 297 -5.62 4.35 16.09
C ASN A 297 -7.09 4.80 16.22
N GLU A 298 -8.02 4.00 15.71
CA GLU A 298 -9.46 4.21 15.82
C GLU A 298 -10.04 3.25 16.87
N ASN A 299 -11.10 3.64 17.57
CA ASN A 299 -11.71 2.78 18.61
C ASN A 299 -12.70 1.77 18.00
N ILE A 300 -12.28 1.07 16.93
CA ILE A 300 -13.14 0.11 16.23
C ILE A 300 -12.42 -1.18 15.95
N VAL A 301 -13.19 -2.25 15.79
CA VAL A 301 -12.70 -3.57 15.39
C VAL A 301 -13.31 -3.94 14.05
N PRO A 302 -12.53 -4.03 12.97
CA PRO A 302 -13.05 -4.47 11.68
C PRO A 302 -13.42 -5.97 11.71
N ASP A 303 -14.21 -6.39 10.75
CA ASP A 303 -14.58 -7.81 10.60
C ASP A 303 -13.51 -8.61 9.87
N VAL A 304 -12.80 -7.94 8.96
CA VAL A 304 -11.67 -8.48 8.18
C VAL A 304 -10.58 -7.42 8.10
N ILE A 305 -9.32 -7.84 8.26
CA ILE A 305 -8.13 -7.04 7.98
C ILE A 305 -7.40 -7.71 6.81
N VAL A 306 -7.10 -6.96 5.76
CA VAL A 306 -6.29 -7.39 4.62
C VAL A 306 -4.87 -6.87 4.81
N PHE A 307 -3.83 -7.70 4.63
CA PHE A 307 -2.45 -7.30 4.87
C PHE A 307 -1.48 -7.87 3.81
N GLY A 308 -0.32 -7.24 3.66
CA GLY A 308 0.71 -7.63 2.69
C GLY A 308 1.96 -6.76 2.79
N LYS A 309 2.57 -6.42 1.65
CA LYS A 309 3.72 -5.48 1.53
C LYS A 309 4.78 -5.65 2.63
N ALA A 310 4.77 -4.77 3.64
CA ALA A 310 5.76 -4.73 4.72
C ALA A 310 5.80 -6.00 5.59
N LEU A 311 4.84 -6.89 5.48
CA LEU A 311 4.87 -8.20 6.14
C LEU A 311 6.18 -8.96 5.89
N THR A 312 6.78 -8.81 4.71
CA THR A 312 8.07 -9.46 4.36
C THR A 312 9.21 -8.46 4.13
N ASN A 313 9.00 -7.19 4.51
CA ASN A 313 9.95 -6.11 4.23
C ASN A 313 10.38 -6.06 2.74
N GLY A 314 9.46 -6.34 1.82
CA GLY A 314 9.69 -6.30 0.38
C GLY A 314 10.53 -7.42 -0.22
N LEU A 315 11.05 -8.37 0.58
CA LEU A 315 11.97 -9.40 0.08
C LEU A 315 11.29 -10.44 -0.81
N ASN A 316 10.07 -10.82 -0.48
CA ASN A 316 9.34 -11.83 -1.25
C ASN A 316 7.81 -11.74 -1.02
N PRO A 317 7.01 -12.17 -1.99
CA PRO A 317 5.56 -12.03 -1.92
C PRO A 317 4.93 -12.86 -0.80
N LEU A 318 4.22 -12.19 0.11
CA LEU A 318 3.29 -12.79 1.07
C LEU A 318 2.22 -11.76 1.44
N SER A 319 1.00 -12.20 1.53
CA SER A 319 -0.16 -11.42 1.94
C SER A 319 -1.15 -12.32 2.67
N GLY A 320 -2.26 -11.77 3.10
CA GLY A 320 -3.33 -12.56 3.68
C GLY A 320 -4.44 -11.70 4.25
N ILE A 321 -5.37 -12.38 4.89
CA ILE A 321 -6.42 -11.78 5.68
C ILE A 321 -6.40 -12.33 7.11
N TRP A 322 -6.73 -11.48 8.05
CA TRP A 322 -7.30 -11.85 9.33
C TRP A 322 -8.80 -11.62 9.26
N ALA A 323 -9.59 -12.53 9.82
CA ALA A 323 -11.01 -12.31 9.97
C ALA A 323 -11.49 -12.85 11.32
N LYS A 324 -12.58 -12.27 11.83
CA LYS A 324 -13.20 -12.74 13.07
C LYS A 324 -13.55 -14.23 12.98
N GLU A 325 -13.38 -14.94 14.08
CA GLU A 325 -13.62 -16.40 14.20
C GLU A 325 -15.00 -16.79 13.65
N GLU A 326 -16.02 -15.98 13.91
CA GLU A 326 -17.39 -16.24 13.45
C GLU A 326 -17.58 -16.28 11.93
N TYR A 327 -16.63 -15.72 11.15
CA TYR A 327 -16.69 -15.69 9.68
C TYR A 327 -15.71 -16.67 9.02
N ILE A 328 -14.57 -16.95 9.67
CA ILE A 328 -13.46 -17.71 9.08
C ILE A 328 -13.23 -19.07 9.75
N SER A 329 -14.07 -19.48 10.69
CA SER A 329 -13.97 -20.81 11.30
C SER A 329 -14.07 -21.93 10.23
N PRO A 330 -13.54 -23.15 10.51
CA PRO A 330 -13.49 -24.24 9.52
C PRO A 330 -14.84 -24.68 8.97
N ASP A 331 -15.93 -24.49 9.72
CA ASP A 331 -17.31 -24.75 9.28
C ASP A 331 -17.86 -23.64 8.39
N LYS A 332 -17.34 -22.42 8.48
CA LYS A 332 -17.75 -21.26 7.69
C LYS A 332 -16.93 -21.08 6.41
N PHE A 333 -15.60 -21.07 6.57
CA PHE A 333 -14.65 -20.88 5.48
C PHE A 333 -13.64 -22.03 5.50
N GLY A 334 -14.14 -23.24 5.23
CA GLY A 334 -13.44 -24.50 5.40
C GLY A 334 -12.41 -24.81 4.31
N PRO A 335 -11.80 -25.99 4.38
CA PRO A 335 -10.77 -26.43 3.44
C PRO A 335 -11.22 -26.30 1.99
N GLY A 336 -10.36 -25.74 1.13
CA GLY A 336 -10.64 -25.54 -0.30
C GLY A 336 -11.53 -24.34 -0.64
N SER A 337 -11.93 -23.52 0.35
CA SER A 337 -12.72 -22.31 0.07
C SER A 337 -12.01 -21.36 -0.88
N THR A 338 -10.71 -21.14 -0.66
CA THR A 338 -9.81 -20.44 -1.58
C THR A 338 -8.36 -20.77 -1.21
N HIS A 339 -7.48 -20.89 -2.20
CA HIS A 339 -6.04 -21.03 -2.02
C HIS A 339 -5.33 -20.80 -3.36
N SER A 340 -4.01 -20.64 -3.32
CA SER A 340 -3.13 -20.73 -4.48
C SER A 340 -1.96 -21.68 -4.18
N THR A 341 -1.28 -22.15 -5.22
CA THR A 341 -0.12 -23.05 -5.09
C THR A 341 0.94 -22.50 -4.15
N PHE A 342 1.16 -21.18 -4.17
CA PHE A 342 2.17 -20.50 -3.36
C PHE A 342 1.62 -19.86 -2.10
N SER A 343 0.34 -20.05 -1.76
CA SER A 343 -0.21 -19.58 -0.48
C SER A 343 0.60 -20.12 0.69
N SER A 344 0.91 -19.25 1.65
CA SER A 344 1.71 -19.60 2.84
C SER A 344 3.06 -20.28 2.53
N ASN A 345 3.71 -19.90 1.40
CA ASN A 345 5.01 -20.45 1.04
C ASN A 345 6.04 -20.31 2.16
N SER A 346 6.97 -21.26 2.22
CA SER A 346 7.93 -21.36 3.33
C SER A 346 8.87 -20.16 3.43
N LEU A 347 9.28 -19.59 2.31
CA LEU A 347 10.17 -18.42 2.27
C LEU A 347 9.45 -17.17 2.79
N GLY A 348 8.23 -16.90 2.28
CA GLY A 348 7.42 -15.76 2.72
C GLY A 348 7.08 -15.80 4.19
N THR A 349 6.66 -16.96 4.68
CA THR A 349 6.29 -17.09 6.10
C THR A 349 7.48 -17.04 7.04
N ALA A 350 8.65 -17.54 6.66
CA ALA A 350 9.88 -17.38 7.43
C ALA A 350 10.34 -15.93 7.49
N THR A 351 10.27 -15.22 6.36
CA THR A 351 10.59 -13.78 6.27
C THR A 351 9.62 -12.95 7.11
N GLY A 352 8.30 -13.18 6.94
CA GLY A 352 7.27 -12.50 7.72
C GLY A 352 7.37 -12.75 9.22
N LEU A 353 7.74 -13.98 9.62
CA LEU A 353 8.00 -14.31 11.03
C LEU A 353 9.17 -13.49 11.58
N ALA A 354 10.26 -13.33 10.82
CA ALA A 354 11.41 -12.52 11.23
C ALA A 354 11.02 -11.03 11.36
N VAL A 355 10.20 -10.50 10.46
CA VAL A 355 9.65 -9.13 10.55
C VAL A 355 8.81 -8.96 11.82
N MET A 356 7.89 -9.88 12.10
CA MET A 356 7.06 -9.81 13.30
C MET A 356 7.89 -9.95 14.59
N GLN A 357 8.95 -10.75 14.58
CA GLN A 357 9.88 -10.87 15.70
C GLN A 357 10.71 -9.60 15.91
N GLU A 358 11.08 -8.90 14.84
CA GLU A 358 11.76 -7.61 14.91
C GLU A 358 10.86 -6.56 15.59
N PHE A 359 9.59 -6.49 15.18
CA PHE A 359 8.61 -5.62 15.82
C PHE A 359 8.33 -5.99 17.28
N ALA A 360 8.40 -7.25 17.65
CA ALA A 360 8.21 -7.68 19.03
C ALA A 360 9.39 -7.35 19.96
N ARG A 361 10.61 -7.18 19.41
CA ARG A 361 11.83 -6.89 20.18
C ARG A 361 12.06 -5.41 20.39
N ASN A 362 11.52 -4.54 19.54
CA ASN A 362 11.80 -3.11 19.52
C ASN A 362 10.50 -2.30 19.63
N ASP A 363 10.57 -1.16 20.30
CA ASP A 363 9.41 -0.26 20.47
C ASP A 363 9.23 0.65 19.24
N TYR A 364 8.68 0.05 18.17
CA TYR A 364 8.36 0.81 16.96
C TYR A 364 7.19 1.79 17.16
N THR A 365 6.32 1.58 18.14
CA THR A 365 5.28 2.57 18.49
C THR A 365 5.93 3.90 18.91
N LYS A 366 6.87 3.85 19.84
CA LYS A 366 7.62 5.04 20.28
C LYS A 366 8.42 5.65 19.14
N THR A 367 9.24 4.83 18.47
CA THR A 367 10.15 5.27 17.39
C THR A 367 9.38 5.99 16.28
N VAL A 368 8.29 5.40 15.78
CA VAL A 368 7.51 5.95 14.66
C VAL A 368 6.77 7.23 15.07
N ASN A 369 6.22 7.26 16.27
CA ASN A 369 5.53 8.46 16.75
C ASN A 369 6.48 9.65 16.97
N GLU A 370 7.68 9.41 17.54
CA GLU A 370 8.67 10.46 17.74
C GLU A 370 9.20 11.00 16.41
N LYS A 371 9.62 10.12 15.51
CA LYS A 371 10.13 10.50 14.17
C LYS A 371 9.05 11.11 13.29
N GLY A 372 7.85 10.55 13.32
CA GLY A 372 6.72 11.09 12.57
C GLY A 372 6.36 12.49 13.00
N LYS A 373 6.32 12.75 14.32
CA LYS A 373 6.10 14.10 14.86
C LYS A 373 7.22 15.07 14.47
N TYR A 374 8.47 14.61 14.53
CA TYR A 374 9.62 15.41 14.13
C TYR A 374 9.52 15.79 12.66
N PHE A 375 9.32 14.81 11.77
CA PHE A 375 9.23 15.05 10.33
C PHE A 375 8.02 15.94 9.97
N LEU A 376 6.86 15.68 10.56
CA LEU A 376 5.65 16.50 10.33
C LEU A 376 5.87 17.96 10.72
N ASN A 377 6.57 18.24 11.83
CA ASN A 377 6.90 19.59 12.25
C ASN A 377 7.84 20.26 11.23
N GLN A 378 8.87 19.58 10.77
CA GLN A 378 9.78 20.10 9.74
C GLN A 378 9.04 20.39 8.41
N LEU A 379 8.10 19.53 8.00
CA LEU A 379 7.27 19.78 6.83
C LEU A 379 6.33 20.99 7.02
N LYS A 380 5.81 21.22 8.23
CA LYS A 380 5.02 22.42 8.55
C LYS A 380 5.84 23.69 8.49
N ASP A 381 7.10 23.65 8.96
CA ASP A 381 8.04 24.75 8.84
C ASP A 381 8.38 25.03 7.36
N LEU A 382 8.60 24.00 6.56
CA LEU A 382 8.79 24.11 5.12
C LEU A 382 7.58 24.77 4.44
N LYS A 383 6.36 24.34 4.78
CA LYS A 383 5.11 24.96 4.29
C LYS A 383 5.05 26.45 4.60
N SER A 384 5.54 26.88 5.77
CA SER A 384 5.53 28.32 6.14
C SER A 384 6.40 29.18 5.21
N ARG A 385 7.41 28.56 4.57
CA ARG A 385 8.36 29.21 3.64
C ARG A 385 7.93 29.12 2.17
N HIS A 386 7.04 28.18 1.83
CA HIS A 386 6.61 27.89 0.45
C HIS A 386 5.09 27.89 0.34
N LYS A 387 4.52 28.91 -0.29
CA LYS A 387 3.07 29.02 -0.54
C LYS A 387 2.52 27.93 -1.45
N GLU A 388 3.38 27.33 -2.23
CA GLU A 388 3.08 26.20 -3.13
C GLU A 388 2.74 24.91 -2.37
N ILE A 389 3.02 24.86 -1.07
CA ILE A 389 2.60 23.76 -0.19
C ILE A 389 1.25 24.14 0.42
N GLY A 390 0.16 23.59 -0.15
CA GLY A 390 -1.20 23.89 0.30
C GLY A 390 -1.56 23.22 1.61
N ASP A 391 -1.15 21.96 1.80
CA ASP A 391 -1.44 21.19 3.00
C ASP A 391 -0.31 20.22 3.35
N VAL A 392 -0.13 19.98 4.64
CA VAL A 392 0.80 19.01 5.22
C VAL A 392 0.10 18.29 6.34
N ASP A 393 0.06 16.98 6.29
CA ASP A 393 -0.58 16.15 7.32
C ASP A 393 0.11 14.79 7.44
N GLY A 394 -0.24 14.00 8.45
CA GLY A 394 0.30 12.67 8.61
C GLY A 394 0.03 12.05 9.98
N LEU A 395 0.18 10.72 10.04
CA LEU A 395 0.08 9.92 11.25
C LEU A 395 1.25 8.92 11.29
N GLY A 396 2.07 8.98 12.34
CA GLY A 396 3.33 8.25 12.37
C GLY A 396 4.24 8.67 11.21
N LEU A 397 4.73 7.71 10.45
CA LEU A 397 5.56 7.93 9.25
C LEU A 397 4.77 7.72 7.93
N ALA A 398 3.45 7.81 7.98
CA ALA A 398 2.60 8.02 6.82
C ALA A 398 2.33 9.54 6.70
N LEU A 399 3.12 10.26 5.91
CA LEU A 399 3.09 11.71 5.82
C LEU A 399 2.75 12.16 4.40
N ARG A 400 2.23 13.37 4.26
CA ARG A 400 1.91 13.95 2.95
C ARG A 400 2.24 15.44 2.88
N MET A 401 2.54 15.87 1.68
CA MET A 401 2.71 17.28 1.32
C MET A 401 1.94 17.53 0.02
N GLU A 402 0.94 18.39 0.04
CA GLU A 402 0.10 18.67 -1.12
C GLU A 402 0.58 19.90 -1.87
N MET A 403 0.97 19.72 -3.14
CA MET A 403 1.48 20.77 -4.00
C MET A 403 0.35 21.52 -4.67
N CYS A 404 0.38 22.84 -4.52
CA CYS A 404 -0.63 23.76 -5.03
C CYS A 404 0.00 24.89 -5.86
N GLN A 405 -0.84 25.68 -6.50
CA GLN A 405 -0.44 26.96 -7.06
C GLN A 405 -0.16 27.99 -5.94
N MET A 406 0.26 29.20 -6.29
CA MET A 406 0.60 30.25 -5.35
C MET A 406 -0.56 30.72 -4.45
N ASP A 407 -1.78 30.29 -4.74
CA ASP A 407 -2.96 30.51 -3.89
C ASP A 407 -3.03 29.54 -2.68
N GLY A 408 -2.14 28.55 -2.66
CA GLY A 408 -2.07 27.51 -1.60
C GLY A 408 -3.25 26.53 -1.60
N PHE A 409 -4.09 26.52 -2.65
CA PHE A 409 -5.26 25.66 -2.72
C PHE A 409 -5.46 24.97 -4.08
N THR A 410 -5.33 25.66 -5.19
CA THR A 410 -5.48 25.06 -6.53
C THR A 410 -4.40 23.99 -6.76
N PRO A 411 -4.77 22.73 -7.07
CA PRO A 411 -3.78 21.66 -7.23
C PRO A 411 -2.74 21.96 -8.31
N SER A 412 -1.47 21.63 -8.05
CA SER A 412 -0.39 21.78 -9.01
C SER A 412 0.28 20.44 -9.31
N ARG A 413 -0.28 19.66 -10.24
CA ARG A 413 0.33 18.43 -10.74
C ARG A 413 1.70 18.72 -11.37
N THR A 414 1.80 19.78 -12.17
CA THR A 414 3.06 20.14 -12.84
C THR A 414 4.21 20.34 -11.86
N LEU A 415 3.95 20.93 -10.69
CA LEU A 415 4.97 21.09 -9.66
C LEU A 415 5.37 19.75 -9.05
N ALA A 416 4.39 18.90 -8.73
CA ALA A 416 4.67 17.57 -8.19
C ALA A 416 5.45 16.69 -9.19
N ASP A 417 5.08 16.71 -10.48
CA ASP A 417 5.80 15.98 -11.53
C ASP A 417 7.24 16.50 -11.67
N LYS A 418 7.46 17.82 -11.64
CA LYS A 418 8.81 18.41 -11.66
C LYS A 418 9.65 17.97 -10.46
N MET A 419 9.07 17.97 -9.25
CA MET A 419 9.76 17.51 -8.04
C MET A 419 10.19 16.07 -8.17
N PHE A 420 9.33 15.21 -8.68
CA PHE A 420 9.60 13.80 -8.94
C PHE A 420 10.76 13.61 -9.94
N GLN A 421 10.70 14.29 -11.10
CA GLN A 421 11.73 14.18 -12.14
C GLN A 421 13.09 14.68 -11.62
N MET A 422 13.13 15.87 -10.98
CA MET A 422 14.37 16.42 -10.43
C MET A 422 14.98 15.51 -9.35
N GLY A 423 14.14 14.85 -8.54
CA GLY A 423 14.60 13.86 -7.58
C GLY A 423 15.31 12.69 -8.26
N LEU A 424 14.71 12.14 -9.32
CA LEU A 424 15.23 10.99 -10.05
C LEU A 424 16.45 11.28 -10.93
N GLU A 425 16.72 12.54 -11.31
CA GLU A 425 17.92 12.89 -12.04
C GLU A 425 19.22 12.56 -11.28
N GLY A 426 19.21 12.55 -9.96
CA GLY A 426 20.37 12.17 -9.13
C GLY A 426 21.49 13.21 -9.14
N ASN A 427 21.19 14.46 -9.46
CA ASN A 427 22.16 15.54 -9.61
C ASN A 427 21.96 16.68 -8.57
N LEU A 428 21.19 16.45 -7.52
CA LEU A 428 20.93 17.43 -6.47
C LEU A 428 22.22 17.62 -5.63
N LYS A 429 22.67 18.87 -5.58
CA LYS A 429 23.88 19.25 -4.82
C LYS A 429 23.48 19.91 -3.51
N ILE A 430 23.82 19.29 -2.40
CA ILE A 430 23.56 19.79 -1.06
C ILE A 430 24.67 19.39 -0.10
N GLN A 431 25.10 20.30 0.77
CA GLN A 431 26.12 20.05 1.77
C GLN A 431 27.41 19.38 1.20
N GLY A 432 27.80 19.75 -0.04
CA GLY A 432 28.96 19.18 -0.73
C GLY A 432 28.78 17.77 -1.30
N LYS A 433 27.58 17.18 -1.20
CA LYS A 433 27.24 15.86 -1.75
C LYS A 433 26.35 16.00 -2.99
N THR A 434 26.45 15.04 -3.89
CA THR A 434 25.51 14.86 -5.01
C THR A 434 24.66 13.64 -4.74
N LEU A 435 23.34 13.79 -4.81
CA LEU A 435 22.40 12.68 -4.55
C LEU A 435 21.08 12.88 -5.29
N GLY A 436 20.26 11.84 -5.28
CA GLY A 436 18.90 11.84 -5.76
C GLY A 436 17.89 11.73 -4.63
N LEU A 437 16.62 11.84 -4.99
CA LEU A 437 15.47 11.71 -4.10
C LEU A 437 14.38 10.90 -4.79
N ILE A 438 13.91 9.84 -4.14
CA ILE A 438 12.81 9.02 -4.65
C ILE A 438 11.53 9.42 -3.92
N LEU A 439 10.53 9.83 -4.70
CA LEU A 439 9.23 10.29 -4.23
C LEU A 439 8.11 9.43 -4.83
N ASP A 440 6.95 9.45 -4.20
CA ASP A 440 5.69 8.98 -4.76
C ASP A 440 4.72 10.15 -4.93
N ILE A 441 4.03 10.20 -6.08
CA ILE A 441 3.04 11.23 -6.38
C ILE A 441 1.66 10.59 -6.43
N GLY A 442 0.90 10.83 -5.38
CA GLY A 442 -0.46 10.37 -5.19
C GLY A 442 -1.50 11.49 -5.26
N GLY A 443 -2.65 11.22 -4.67
CA GLY A 443 -3.75 12.16 -4.56
C GLY A 443 -4.70 12.19 -5.77
N TYR A 444 -5.88 12.74 -5.56
CA TYR A 444 -6.96 12.81 -6.55
C TYR A 444 -6.56 13.60 -7.79
N TYR A 445 -5.70 14.60 -7.61
CA TYR A 445 -5.21 15.49 -8.67
C TYR A 445 -3.76 15.22 -9.06
N LYS A 446 -3.16 14.13 -8.54
CA LYS A 446 -1.74 13.80 -8.76
C LYS A 446 -0.80 14.96 -8.39
N ASN A 447 -1.07 15.58 -7.25
CA ASN A 447 -0.34 16.74 -6.72
C ASN A 447 0.13 16.53 -5.27
N VAL A 448 0.00 15.32 -4.74
CA VAL A 448 0.39 14.99 -3.37
C VAL A 448 1.68 14.20 -3.38
N VAL A 449 2.72 14.73 -2.77
CA VAL A 449 3.93 13.97 -2.43
C VAL A 449 3.60 13.14 -1.19
N THR A 450 3.51 11.81 -1.36
CA THR A 450 3.28 10.87 -0.27
C THR A 450 4.61 10.36 0.26
N LEU A 451 4.78 10.35 1.57
CA LEU A 451 6.04 10.03 2.24
C LEU A 451 5.84 8.82 3.15
N ALA A 452 6.50 7.75 2.82
CA ALA A 452 6.52 6.52 3.58
C ALA A 452 7.98 6.02 3.80
N PRO A 453 8.86 6.83 4.42
CA PRO A 453 10.25 6.47 4.60
C PRO A 453 10.41 5.19 5.44
N SER A 454 11.62 4.64 5.50
CA SER A 454 11.95 3.59 6.46
C SER A 454 11.53 4.00 7.89
N LEU A 455 10.97 3.09 8.67
CA LEU A 455 10.70 3.32 10.09
C LEU A 455 12.00 3.57 10.88
N ASN A 456 13.13 3.16 10.31
CA ASN A 456 14.47 3.36 10.87
C ASN A 456 15.14 4.65 10.38
N ILE A 457 14.47 5.47 9.54
CA ILE A 457 14.99 6.76 9.06
C ILE A 457 15.58 7.57 10.22
N THR A 458 16.75 8.19 10.04
CA THR A 458 17.37 9.01 11.08
C THR A 458 16.88 10.47 11.04
N ASN A 459 17.11 11.24 12.10
CA ASN A 459 16.78 12.66 12.10
C ASN A 459 17.59 13.43 11.05
N GLU A 460 18.86 13.05 10.86
CA GLU A 460 19.76 13.62 9.85
C GLU A 460 19.26 13.34 8.43
N GLU A 461 18.66 12.15 8.19
CA GLU A 461 18.03 11.83 6.91
C GLU A 461 16.72 12.62 6.71
N ILE A 462 15.96 12.87 7.78
CA ILE A 462 14.76 13.73 7.76
C ILE A 462 15.18 15.18 7.44
N ASP A 463 16.20 15.72 8.09
CA ASP A 463 16.70 17.07 7.84
C ASP A 463 17.20 17.20 6.40
N LEU A 464 17.93 16.18 5.91
CA LEU A 464 18.36 16.12 4.51
C LEU A 464 17.17 16.12 3.53
N ALA A 465 16.10 15.37 3.84
CA ALA A 465 14.88 15.36 3.03
C ALA A 465 14.23 16.75 2.94
N ILE A 466 14.16 17.47 4.06
CA ILE A 466 13.64 18.84 4.11
C ILE A 466 14.49 19.79 3.28
N ASP A 467 15.81 19.71 3.41
CA ASP A 467 16.74 20.54 2.63
C ASP A 467 16.60 20.26 1.12
N LEU A 468 16.41 19.00 0.74
CA LEU A 468 16.17 18.60 -0.65
C LEU A 468 14.82 19.13 -1.17
N PHE A 469 13.76 19.08 -0.37
CA PHE A 469 12.48 19.68 -0.75
C PHE A 469 12.58 21.18 -0.94
N ASP A 470 13.24 21.88 -0.02
CA ASP A 470 13.46 23.33 -0.09
C ASP A 470 14.22 23.71 -1.38
N LEU A 471 15.29 22.96 -1.68
CA LEU A 471 16.10 23.13 -2.89
C LEU A 471 15.27 22.90 -4.16
N ILE A 472 14.53 21.79 -4.23
CA ILE A 472 13.74 21.43 -5.42
C ILE A 472 12.61 22.44 -5.64
N ILE A 473 11.82 22.75 -4.62
CA ILE A 473 10.70 23.70 -4.73
C ILE A 473 11.22 25.08 -5.16
N SER A 474 12.35 25.53 -4.59
CA SER A 474 12.96 26.81 -4.97
C SER A 474 13.45 26.86 -6.43
N LYS A 475 13.88 25.72 -6.98
CA LYS A 475 14.28 25.62 -8.40
C LYS A 475 13.09 25.44 -9.36
N CYS A 476 11.93 25.03 -8.86
CA CYS A 476 10.71 24.86 -9.67
C CYS A 476 9.91 26.16 -9.86
N LYS A 477 10.26 27.19 -9.09
CA LYS A 477 9.70 28.55 -9.25
C LYS A 477 10.20 29.19 -10.53
#